data_10a8550e7ed6f95c7ce9f27c36ed76b9
#
_entry.id   10a8550e7ed6f95c7ce9f27c36ed76b9
#
_cell.length_a   1.000
_cell.length_b   1.000
_cell.length_c   1.000
_cell.angle_alpha   90.00
_cell.angle_beta   90.00
_cell.angle_gamma   90.00
#
_symmetry.space_group_name_H-M   'P 1'
#
loop_
_entity.id
_entity.type
_entity.pdbx_description
1 polymer ?
#
loop_
_entity_poly.entity_id
_entity_poly.type
_entity_poly.pdbx_seq_one_letter_code
_entity_poly.pdbx_strand_id
1 'polypeptide(L)'
;GEIIGILLSEINETRLIVSNRKSNDILEGYKTLTEQNSEYLKFIGPQPVSMSLEMLNSDNPHGILNGYVVTEKADGIRAELYIDLNSEGYLITQKKEIIYTGLKFKNYKNCILDGEYITKDRSGKDIKLYMIFDIYYMDNGEYPNHPYTFPWLNKTGLPSRNKILNDFQQKVEIEPSSLSDLRGGIYNMGWGDDKNIQLKDTIRIGYKRYYEGPKALKKDKNDPSIYTNLGGIGKVSKKILDLDTKDNYEYNIDGLIFMPMNYPVSSSSESIVVDNIGVTWYQNYKWKPPEENTIDFRIEFVKEETKNTNKITSFTKNNKIIKCQQVKLYVGYDVNKDTTTDFTWRIMGYDNRKKNEILFNPSSEKNSIHICNIPLTNDKLICFKDKTILHDRGIYEMRYEPKNPFGYQWIPLRVRDDKTRPNDSYTADNVWATIQYPVTKAYITGQDLTKIAFREEKEKSDYYVEDPNSYADIPLREFHNYVKDKLIRSISSLGNKSITILDTSIGRGGDIDKYLRSENKIDFLLGLDISNDINKAAKRYYLKNNKSKALFLQYDTSQSIKGGEGCVGDHSDRNKLLIDILYDR
;
A
#
# COMPACT_ATOMS: atom_id res chain seq x y z
N GLY A 1 36.03 8.95 17.11
CA GLY A 1 35.36 7.84 16.39
C GLY A 1 35.38 6.55 17.20
N GLU A 2 36.52 6.08 17.57
CA GLU A 2 36.74 4.76 18.21
C GLU A 2 36.08 4.65 19.61
N ILE A 3 36.21 5.67 20.45
CA ILE A 3 35.60 5.71 21.80
C ILE A 3 34.07 5.69 21.71
N ILE A 4 33.49 6.42 20.77
CA ILE A 4 32.04 6.42 20.56
C ILE A 4 31.57 5.03 20.06
N GLY A 5 32.35 4.38 19.20
CA GLY A 5 32.08 3.02 18.76
C GLY A 5 32.06 2.02 19.91
N ILE A 6 33.04 2.10 20.82
CA ILE A 6 33.13 1.25 22.01
C ILE A 6 31.92 1.50 22.94
N LEU A 7 31.58 2.78 23.22
CA LEU A 7 30.42 3.12 24.05
C LEU A 7 29.09 2.63 23.45
N LEU A 8 28.90 2.80 22.14
CA LEU A 8 27.72 2.30 21.46
C LEU A 8 27.66 0.77 21.45
N SER A 9 28.80 0.08 21.36
CA SER A 9 28.83 -1.39 21.43
C SER A 9 28.45 -1.91 22.82
N GLU A 10 28.85 -1.21 23.87
CA GLU A 10 28.45 -1.55 25.23
C GLU A 10 26.95 -1.26 25.48
N ILE A 11 26.47 -0.09 25.03
CA ILE A 11 25.05 0.30 25.18
C ILE A 11 24.12 -0.65 24.42
N ASN A 12 24.48 -1.04 23.20
CA ASN A 12 23.65 -1.89 22.35
C ASN A 12 23.99 -3.38 22.50
N GLU A 13 24.88 -3.73 23.39
CA GLU A 13 25.34 -5.12 23.63
C GLU A 13 25.74 -5.85 22.34
N THR A 14 26.29 -5.13 21.36
CA THR A 14 26.71 -5.69 20.07
C THR A 14 28.01 -5.03 19.57
N ARG A 15 28.88 -5.82 18.96
CA ARG A 15 30.10 -5.34 18.29
C ARG A 15 29.86 -4.94 16.83
N LEU A 16 28.67 -5.23 16.30
CA LEU A 16 28.31 -4.99 14.90
C LEU A 16 27.74 -3.58 14.69
N ILE A 17 28.53 -2.57 15.04
CA ILE A 17 28.11 -1.17 14.91
C ILE A 17 28.54 -0.64 13.54
N VAL A 18 27.60 -0.01 12.86
CA VAL A 18 27.82 0.69 11.59
C VAL A 18 28.01 2.17 11.87
N SER A 19 29.19 2.71 11.53
CA SER A 19 29.43 4.16 11.64
C SER A 19 28.60 4.93 10.61
N ASN A 20 28.28 6.19 10.90
CA ASN A 20 27.53 7.06 9.96
C ASN A 20 28.22 7.13 8.58
N ARG A 21 29.55 7.16 8.53
CA ARG A 21 30.30 7.15 7.26
C ARG A 21 30.04 5.85 6.51
N LYS A 22 30.17 4.70 7.17
CA LYS A 22 29.94 3.39 6.56
C LYS A 22 28.46 3.23 6.13
N SER A 23 27.50 3.74 6.94
CA SER A 23 26.09 3.76 6.54
C SER A 23 25.87 4.52 5.25
N ASN A 24 26.48 5.70 5.11
CA ASN A 24 26.38 6.49 3.89
C ASN A 24 27.01 5.76 2.70
N ASP A 25 28.18 5.15 2.86
CA ASP A 25 28.84 4.37 1.80
C ASP A 25 27.96 3.21 1.34
N ILE A 26 27.27 2.52 2.27
CA ILE A 26 26.34 1.42 1.97
C ILE A 26 25.11 1.94 1.21
N LEU A 27 24.51 3.04 1.67
CA LEU A 27 23.34 3.63 1.00
C LEU A 27 23.67 4.15 -0.40
N GLU A 28 24.84 4.71 -0.62
CA GLU A 28 25.33 5.12 -1.95
C GLU A 28 25.59 3.91 -2.86
N GLY A 29 26.18 2.83 -2.33
CA GLY A 29 26.34 1.57 -3.08
C GLY A 29 25.00 0.97 -3.48
N TYR A 30 24.03 0.94 -2.56
CA TYR A 30 22.66 0.48 -2.82
C TYR A 30 21.97 1.37 -3.88
N LYS A 31 22.09 2.70 -3.76
CA LYS A 31 21.54 3.67 -4.70
C LYS A 31 22.11 3.48 -6.11
N THR A 32 23.42 3.27 -6.20
CA THR A 32 24.11 3.01 -7.47
C THR A 32 23.64 1.72 -8.11
N LEU A 33 23.54 0.63 -7.33
CA LEU A 33 23.08 -0.67 -7.83
C LEU A 33 21.63 -0.62 -8.31
N THR A 34 20.79 0.16 -7.65
CA THR A 34 19.37 0.31 -7.99
C THR A 34 19.08 1.45 -8.98
N GLU A 35 20.13 2.05 -9.56
CA GLU A 35 20.05 3.11 -10.58
C GLU A 35 19.16 4.30 -10.19
N GLN A 36 19.12 4.63 -8.90
CA GLN A 36 18.28 5.71 -8.40
C GLN A 36 18.94 7.09 -8.61
N ASN A 37 18.33 7.90 -9.47
CA ASN A 37 18.78 9.28 -9.74
C ASN A 37 18.15 10.34 -8.82
N SER A 38 17.24 9.91 -7.91
CA SER A 38 16.56 10.82 -6.97
C SER A 38 17.50 11.23 -5.85
N GLU A 39 17.37 12.46 -5.35
CA GLU A 39 18.03 12.92 -4.13
C GLU A 39 17.62 12.07 -2.91
N TYR A 40 16.39 11.56 -2.91
CA TYR A 40 15.86 10.70 -1.85
C TYR A 40 15.96 9.23 -2.24
N LEU A 41 16.70 8.47 -1.44
CA LEU A 41 16.79 7.01 -1.58
C LEU A 41 15.42 6.37 -1.35
N LYS A 42 15.01 5.48 -2.25
CA LYS A 42 13.79 4.67 -2.12
C LYS A 42 14.16 3.23 -1.75
N PHE A 43 13.39 2.65 -0.85
CA PHE A 43 13.36 1.22 -0.61
C PHE A 43 12.67 0.55 -1.81
N ILE A 44 13.31 -0.44 -2.44
CA ILE A 44 12.80 -1.00 -3.70
C ILE A 44 11.80 -2.14 -3.53
N GLY A 45 11.68 -2.72 -2.33
CA GLY A 45 10.72 -3.78 -2.05
C GLY A 45 9.27 -3.32 -2.25
N PRO A 46 8.51 -3.96 -3.15
CA PRO A 46 7.15 -3.54 -3.46
C PRO A 46 6.20 -3.82 -2.29
N GLN A 47 5.21 -2.96 -2.09
CA GLN A 47 4.24 -3.11 -1.01
C GLN A 47 3.04 -3.96 -1.45
N PRO A 48 2.69 -5.05 -0.72
CA PRO A 48 1.49 -5.82 -0.98
C PRO A 48 0.23 -5.05 -0.56
N VAL A 49 -0.88 -5.30 -1.26
CA VAL A 49 -2.19 -4.75 -0.92
C VAL A 49 -2.99 -5.72 -0.04
N SER A 50 -3.94 -5.19 0.74
CA SER A 50 -4.84 -6.03 1.52
C SER A 50 -5.76 -6.84 0.60
N MET A 51 -5.94 -8.12 0.90
CA MET A 51 -6.80 -9.02 0.14
C MET A 51 -8.28 -8.66 0.32
N SER A 52 -9.03 -8.58 -0.77
CA SER A 52 -10.48 -8.44 -0.78
C SER A 52 -11.16 -9.75 -1.16
N LEU A 53 -12.48 -9.86 -0.92
CA LEU A 53 -13.27 -11.04 -1.30
C LEU A 53 -13.23 -11.32 -2.80
N GLU A 54 -13.15 -10.27 -3.63
CA GLU A 54 -13.08 -10.37 -5.10
C GLU A 54 -11.88 -11.17 -5.57
N MET A 55 -10.78 -11.20 -4.79
CA MET A 55 -9.60 -12.01 -5.09
C MET A 55 -9.82 -13.52 -4.92
N LEU A 56 -10.92 -13.92 -4.30
CA LEU A 56 -11.35 -15.32 -4.20
C LEU A 56 -12.24 -15.75 -5.39
N ASN A 57 -12.64 -14.81 -6.25
CA ASN A 57 -13.44 -15.11 -7.43
C ASN A 57 -12.56 -15.72 -8.53
N SER A 58 -12.96 -16.87 -9.09
CA SER A 58 -12.25 -17.54 -10.17
C SER A 58 -12.28 -16.77 -11.49
N ASP A 59 -13.29 -15.96 -11.71
CA ASP A 59 -13.47 -15.19 -12.93
C ASP A 59 -12.63 -13.91 -12.90
N ASN A 60 -12.09 -13.56 -11.73
CA ASN A 60 -11.14 -12.47 -11.62
C ASN A 60 -9.76 -12.93 -12.16
N PRO A 61 -9.24 -12.33 -13.24
CA PRO A 61 -7.95 -12.72 -13.83
C PRO A 61 -6.78 -12.54 -12.84
N HIS A 62 -6.93 -11.65 -11.87
CA HIS A 62 -5.96 -11.40 -10.80
C HIS A 62 -6.33 -12.08 -9.48
N GLY A 63 -7.33 -12.99 -9.49
CA GLY A 63 -7.72 -13.77 -8.32
C GLY A 63 -6.65 -14.79 -7.94
N ILE A 64 -6.55 -15.12 -6.64
CA ILE A 64 -5.54 -16.05 -6.11
C ILE A 64 -5.66 -17.48 -6.66
N LEU A 65 -6.74 -17.80 -7.34
CA LEU A 65 -6.96 -19.08 -8.02
C LEU A 65 -6.21 -19.17 -9.37
N ASN A 66 -5.71 -18.04 -9.88
CA ASN A 66 -5.13 -17.90 -11.20
C ASN A 66 -3.61 -17.68 -11.14
N GLY A 67 -2.87 -18.71 -10.72
CA GLY A 67 -1.41 -18.70 -10.80
C GLY A 67 -0.73 -17.93 -9.66
N TYR A 68 -1.08 -18.28 -8.42
CA TYR A 68 -0.47 -17.72 -7.21
C TYR A 68 0.26 -18.77 -6.38
N VAL A 69 1.28 -18.32 -5.69
CA VAL A 69 1.93 -19.02 -4.57
C VAL A 69 1.58 -18.34 -3.26
N VAL A 70 1.61 -19.09 -2.17
CA VAL A 70 1.32 -18.60 -0.82
C VAL A 70 2.45 -18.94 0.14
N THR A 71 2.75 -18.00 1.04
CA THR A 71 3.68 -18.18 2.16
C THR A 71 3.10 -17.54 3.42
N GLU A 72 3.68 -17.88 4.58
CA GLU A 72 3.35 -17.21 5.83
C GLU A 72 3.77 -15.75 5.81
N LYS A 73 3.00 -14.91 6.48
CA LYS A 73 3.36 -13.53 6.78
C LYS A 73 4.00 -13.47 8.16
N ALA A 74 5.34 -13.45 8.20
CA ALA A 74 6.09 -13.29 9.45
C ALA A 74 5.84 -11.91 10.07
N ASP A 75 5.77 -11.86 11.40
CA ASP A 75 5.67 -10.63 12.18
C ASP A 75 7.09 -10.14 12.52
N GLY A 76 7.62 -9.25 11.69
CA GLY A 76 8.98 -8.74 11.81
C GLY A 76 9.14 -7.33 11.22
N ILE A 77 10.37 -6.99 10.93
CA ILE A 77 10.76 -5.74 10.25
C ILE A 77 11.19 -6.09 8.83
N ARG A 78 10.45 -5.63 7.83
CA ARG A 78 10.88 -5.82 6.44
C ARG A 78 12.18 -5.08 6.18
N ALA A 79 13.16 -5.80 5.64
CA ALA A 79 14.45 -5.26 5.27
C ALA A 79 14.96 -5.94 4.00
N GLU A 80 15.81 -5.25 3.26
CA GLU A 80 16.52 -5.81 2.13
C GLU A 80 17.96 -6.17 2.56
N LEU A 81 18.38 -7.39 2.27
CA LEU A 81 19.77 -7.80 2.42
C LEU A 81 20.55 -7.30 1.21
N TYR A 82 21.34 -6.27 1.42
CA TYR A 82 22.31 -5.77 0.46
C TYR A 82 23.68 -6.42 0.74
N ILE A 83 24.20 -7.16 -0.25
CA ILE A 83 25.54 -7.71 -0.25
C ILE A 83 26.41 -6.76 -1.06
N ASP A 84 27.37 -6.12 -0.41
CA ASP A 84 28.21 -5.08 -1.02
C ASP A 84 29.29 -5.65 -1.95
N LEU A 85 30.13 -4.79 -2.53
CA LEU A 85 31.26 -5.18 -3.39
C LEU A 85 32.31 -6.03 -2.68
N ASN A 86 32.38 -5.98 -1.35
CA ASN A 86 33.29 -6.77 -0.52
C ASN A 86 32.65 -8.08 -0.04
N SER A 87 31.45 -8.42 -0.53
CA SER A 87 30.66 -9.57 -0.11
C SER A 87 30.15 -9.48 1.33
N GLU A 88 30.18 -8.31 1.97
CA GLU A 88 29.65 -8.07 3.30
C GLU A 88 28.13 -7.84 3.24
N GLY A 89 27.37 -8.45 4.18
CA GLY A 89 25.91 -8.37 4.19
C GLY A 89 25.38 -7.31 5.15
N TYR A 90 24.47 -6.46 4.68
CA TYR A 90 23.80 -5.42 5.45
C TYR A 90 22.29 -5.49 5.23
N LEU A 91 21.50 -5.39 6.29
CA LEU A 91 20.06 -5.21 6.18
C LEU A 91 19.74 -3.72 6.10
N ILE A 92 18.99 -3.34 5.08
CA ILE A 92 18.48 -1.98 4.88
C ILE A 92 17.00 -2.00 5.14
N THR A 93 16.53 -1.30 6.19
CA THR A 93 15.11 -1.23 6.54
C THR A 93 14.36 -0.21 5.67
N GLN A 94 13.03 -0.24 5.69
CA GLN A 94 12.21 0.77 5.03
C GLN A 94 12.48 2.21 5.55
N LYS A 95 12.95 2.35 6.79
CA LYS A 95 13.40 3.62 7.38
C LYS A 95 14.83 3.98 6.99
N LYS A 96 15.50 3.15 6.18
CA LYS A 96 16.91 3.30 5.77
C LYS A 96 17.91 3.16 6.93
N GLU A 97 17.48 2.49 7.98
CA GLU A 97 18.38 2.05 9.03
C GLU A 97 19.24 0.90 8.51
N ILE A 98 20.53 0.94 8.80
CA ILE A 98 21.49 -0.08 8.38
C ILE A 98 21.79 -0.98 9.57
N ILE A 99 21.58 -2.27 9.39
CA ILE A 99 21.94 -3.30 10.36
C ILE A 99 23.00 -4.20 9.72
N TYR A 100 24.19 -4.22 10.30
CA TYR A 100 25.24 -5.12 9.82
C TYR A 100 24.95 -6.55 10.25
N THR A 101 25.00 -7.49 9.31
CA THR A 101 24.69 -8.90 9.61
C THR A 101 25.81 -9.62 10.33
N GLY A 102 27.05 -9.12 10.26
CA GLY A 102 28.26 -9.81 10.72
C GLY A 102 28.67 -10.97 9.81
N LEU A 103 28.11 -11.06 8.61
CA LEU A 103 28.30 -12.17 7.68
C LEU A 103 28.91 -11.71 6.38
N LYS A 104 29.73 -12.57 5.80
CA LYS A 104 30.29 -12.45 4.46
C LYS A 104 29.71 -13.53 3.57
N PHE A 105 29.22 -13.14 2.40
CA PHE A 105 28.57 -13.99 1.42
C PHE A 105 29.54 -14.28 0.27
N LYS A 106 30.36 -15.31 0.42
CA LYS A 106 31.36 -15.66 -0.59
C LYS A 106 30.71 -15.93 -1.95
N ASN A 107 31.42 -15.58 -3.01
CA ASN A 107 31.01 -15.72 -4.41
C ASN A 107 29.83 -14.82 -4.83
N TYR A 108 29.33 -13.96 -3.94
CA TYR A 108 28.26 -13.01 -4.25
C TYR A 108 28.63 -11.59 -3.85
N LYS A 109 28.34 -10.65 -4.72
CA LYS A 109 28.52 -9.21 -4.54
C LYS A 109 27.45 -8.47 -5.31
N ASN A 110 27.17 -7.22 -4.95
CA ASN A 110 26.13 -6.43 -5.61
C ASN A 110 24.80 -7.19 -5.72
N CYS A 111 24.33 -7.74 -4.61
CA CYS A 111 23.06 -8.46 -4.58
C CYS A 111 22.09 -7.76 -3.65
N ILE A 112 20.79 -7.77 -4.02
CA ILE A 112 19.70 -7.34 -3.15
C ILE A 112 18.68 -8.45 -3.08
N LEU A 113 18.47 -8.96 -1.86
CA LEU A 113 17.46 -9.95 -1.53
C LEU A 113 16.46 -9.32 -0.56
N ASP A 114 15.18 -9.62 -0.73
CA ASP A 114 14.12 -9.12 0.14
C ASP A 114 13.78 -10.13 1.23
N GLY A 115 13.48 -9.65 2.42
CA GLY A 115 13.21 -10.52 3.55
C GLY A 115 12.58 -9.82 4.75
N GLU A 116 12.37 -10.62 5.80
CA GLU A 116 11.84 -10.17 7.06
C GLU A 116 12.87 -10.40 8.17
N TYR A 117 13.24 -9.33 8.88
CA TYR A 117 14.10 -9.39 10.06
C TYR A 117 13.25 -9.58 11.31
N ILE A 118 13.39 -10.73 11.94
CA ILE A 118 12.61 -11.16 13.09
C ILE A 118 13.48 -11.04 14.33
N THR A 119 13.02 -10.21 15.26
CA THR A 119 13.77 -9.88 16.48
C THR A 119 13.30 -10.62 17.71
N LYS A 120 12.08 -11.20 17.67
CA LYS A 120 11.50 -11.95 18.79
C LYS A 120 10.98 -13.30 18.32
N ASP A 121 11.21 -14.34 19.12
CA ASP A 121 10.55 -15.62 18.95
C ASP A 121 9.10 -15.60 19.49
N ARG A 122 8.39 -16.72 19.39
CA ARG A 122 7.00 -16.85 19.87
C ARG A 122 6.86 -16.64 21.39
N SER A 123 7.92 -16.88 22.16
CA SER A 123 7.93 -16.65 23.61
C SER A 123 8.27 -15.20 24.00
N GLY A 124 8.60 -14.35 23.00
CA GLY A 124 9.07 -12.97 23.20
C GLY A 124 10.57 -12.87 23.48
N LYS A 125 11.33 -13.96 23.39
CA LYS A 125 12.78 -13.97 23.54
C LYS A 125 13.43 -13.33 22.32
N ASP A 126 14.53 -12.60 22.54
CA ASP A 126 15.30 -12.01 21.45
C ASP A 126 15.96 -13.07 20.56
N ILE A 127 15.71 -12.94 19.26
CA ILE A 127 16.37 -13.69 18.20
C ILE A 127 16.84 -12.73 17.12
N LYS A 128 17.85 -13.16 16.36
CA LYS A 128 18.37 -12.40 15.21
C LYS A 128 18.23 -13.28 13.98
N LEU A 129 17.00 -13.32 13.41
CA LEU A 129 16.69 -14.17 12.28
C LEU A 129 16.24 -13.32 11.09
N TYR A 130 16.88 -13.48 9.94
CA TYR A 130 16.47 -12.86 8.69
C TYR A 130 15.96 -13.92 7.72
N MET A 131 14.68 -13.85 7.35
CA MET A 131 14.00 -14.78 6.47
C MET A 131 13.88 -14.20 5.07
N ILE A 132 14.73 -14.66 4.15
CA ILE A 132 14.71 -14.25 2.74
C ILE A 132 13.47 -14.83 2.06
N PHE A 133 12.81 -14.01 1.22
CA PHE A 133 11.64 -14.46 0.46
C PHE A 133 11.63 -14.03 -1.02
N ASP A 134 12.49 -13.09 -1.46
CA ASP A 134 12.61 -12.72 -2.88
C ASP A 134 14.03 -12.24 -3.21
N ILE A 135 14.32 -12.05 -4.51
CA ILE A 135 15.60 -11.56 -5.01
C ILE A 135 15.40 -10.57 -6.14
N TYR A 136 16.08 -9.42 -6.07
CA TYR A 136 15.87 -8.32 -7.02
C TYR A 136 17.11 -7.98 -7.86
N TYR A 137 18.28 -8.02 -7.27
CA TYR A 137 19.56 -7.76 -7.96
C TYR A 137 20.57 -8.86 -7.65
N MET A 138 21.34 -9.26 -8.66
CA MET A 138 22.42 -10.23 -8.52
C MET A 138 23.47 -10.00 -9.60
N ASP A 139 24.72 -9.77 -9.19
CA ASP A 139 25.87 -9.67 -10.08
C ASP A 139 26.80 -10.88 -9.86
N ASN A 140 26.50 -12.00 -10.53
CA ASN A 140 27.32 -13.23 -10.46
C ASN A 140 27.71 -13.77 -11.85
N GLY A 141 27.32 -13.08 -12.94
CA GLY A 141 27.60 -13.48 -14.32
C GLY A 141 26.85 -14.70 -14.83
N GLU A 142 26.09 -15.42 -13.98
CA GLU A 142 25.29 -16.60 -14.36
C GLU A 142 23.89 -16.20 -14.83
N TYR A 143 23.32 -15.14 -14.21
CA TYR A 143 22.00 -14.62 -14.53
C TYR A 143 22.08 -13.13 -14.89
N PRO A 144 21.08 -12.59 -15.63
CA PRO A 144 20.96 -11.15 -15.79
C PRO A 144 20.89 -10.43 -14.43
N ASN A 145 21.51 -9.26 -14.34
CA ASN A 145 21.70 -8.52 -13.08
C ASN A 145 20.39 -8.04 -12.41
N HIS A 146 19.27 -8.17 -13.09
CA HIS A 146 17.96 -7.69 -12.66
C HIS A 146 16.92 -8.83 -12.52
N PRO A 147 17.07 -9.76 -11.54
CA PRO A 147 16.10 -10.82 -11.29
C PRO A 147 14.65 -10.35 -11.13
N TYR A 148 14.42 -9.13 -10.63
CA TYR A 148 13.08 -8.56 -10.48
C TYR A 148 12.29 -8.49 -11.80
N THR A 149 12.94 -8.50 -12.95
CA THR A 149 12.30 -8.50 -14.27
C THR A 149 11.76 -9.88 -14.67
N PHE A 150 12.05 -10.92 -13.90
CA PHE A 150 11.55 -12.27 -14.15
C PHE A 150 10.31 -12.59 -13.30
N PRO A 151 9.43 -13.46 -13.82
CA PRO A 151 8.34 -14.02 -13.03
C PRO A 151 8.88 -14.87 -11.88
N TRP A 152 8.04 -15.12 -10.86
CA TRP A 152 8.42 -16.00 -9.76
C TRP A 152 8.69 -17.44 -10.22
N LEU A 153 7.79 -17.99 -11.04
CA LEU A 153 7.95 -19.30 -11.68
C LEU A 153 7.83 -19.15 -13.19
N ASN A 154 8.70 -19.85 -13.92
CA ASN A 154 8.63 -19.89 -15.38
C ASN A 154 8.53 -21.34 -15.86
N LYS A 155 7.45 -21.68 -16.57
CA LYS A 155 7.20 -23.01 -17.12
C LYS A 155 7.92 -23.26 -18.45
N THR A 156 8.49 -22.23 -19.06
CA THR A 156 9.13 -22.31 -20.40
C THR A 156 10.63 -22.63 -20.35
N GLY A 157 11.20 -22.88 -19.14
CA GLY A 157 12.63 -23.14 -18.95
C GLY A 157 13.52 -21.89 -18.93
N LEU A 158 12.95 -20.69 -19.08
CA LEU A 158 13.65 -19.42 -18.89
C LEU A 158 13.93 -19.16 -17.40
N PRO A 159 14.84 -18.25 -17.07
CA PRO A 159 15.10 -17.85 -15.68
C PRO A 159 13.82 -17.43 -14.94
N SER A 160 13.76 -17.74 -13.66
CA SER A 160 12.69 -17.29 -12.75
C SER A 160 13.31 -16.91 -11.42
N ARG A 161 12.69 -15.98 -10.67
CA ARG A 161 13.22 -15.55 -9.38
C ARG A 161 13.34 -16.72 -8.39
N ASN A 162 12.38 -17.63 -8.38
CA ASN A 162 12.45 -18.82 -7.53
C ASN A 162 13.66 -19.71 -7.85
N LYS A 163 13.97 -19.91 -9.14
CA LYS A 163 15.16 -20.67 -9.54
C LYS A 163 16.44 -19.98 -9.10
N ILE A 164 16.54 -18.67 -9.39
CA ILE A 164 17.72 -17.87 -9.01
C ILE A 164 17.93 -17.87 -7.50
N LEU A 165 16.86 -17.72 -6.72
CA LEU A 165 16.91 -17.76 -5.26
C LEU A 165 17.32 -19.13 -4.72
N ASN A 166 16.83 -20.21 -5.31
CA ASN A 166 17.23 -21.58 -4.96
C ASN A 166 18.70 -21.83 -5.29
N ASP A 167 19.18 -21.37 -6.45
CA ASP A 167 20.60 -21.51 -6.83
C ASP A 167 21.49 -20.67 -5.91
N PHE A 168 21.05 -19.46 -5.53
CA PHE A 168 21.74 -18.68 -4.50
C PHE A 168 21.84 -19.45 -3.19
N GLN A 169 20.72 -19.97 -2.68
CA GLN A 169 20.67 -20.74 -1.43
C GLN A 169 21.61 -21.95 -1.44
N GLN A 170 21.72 -22.64 -2.57
CA GLN A 170 22.53 -23.84 -2.71
C GLN A 170 24.03 -23.57 -2.88
N LYS A 171 24.39 -22.44 -3.50
CA LYS A 171 25.76 -22.13 -3.92
C LYS A 171 26.44 -21.11 -3.00
N VAL A 172 25.67 -20.35 -2.18
CA VAL A 172 26.26 -19.34 -1.30
C VAL A 172 27.02 -19.99 -0.15
N GLU A 173 28.26 -19.56 0.03
CA GLU A 173 29.05 -19.87 1.21
C GLU A 173 29.01 -18.66 2.14
N ILE A 174 28.42 -18.82 3.32
CA ILE A 174 28.28 -17.75 4.31
C ILE A 174 29.26 -18.04 5.46
N GLU A 175 30.05 -17.05 5.81
CA GLU A 175 30.98 -17.13 6.92
C GLU A 175 30.92 -15.87 7.78
N PRO A 176 31.37 -15.91 9.06
CA PRO A 176 31.54 -14.71 9.86
C PRO A 176 32.50 -13.75 9.18
N SER A 177 32.13 -12.45 9.18
CA SER A 177 33.01 -11.43 8.62
C SER A 177 34.31 -11.31 9.41
N SER A 178 35.42 -11.12 8.70
CA SER A 178 36.72 -10.84 9.30
C SER A 178 36.79 -9.52 10.07
N LEU A 179 35.81 -8.62 9.83
CA LEU A 179 35.68 -7.36 10.56
C LEU A 179 35.03 -7.54 11.93
N SER A 180 34.35 -8.65 12.16
CA SER A 180 33.83 -9.04 13.46
C SER A 180 34.83 -9.94 14.13
N ASP A 181 35.39 -9.53 15.26
CA ASP A 181 36.27 -10.37 16.11
C ASP A 181 35.44 -11.48 16.78
N LEU A 182 34.79 -12.28 15.95
CA LEU A 182 33.89 -13.36 16.33
C LEU A 182 34.67 -14.58 16.70
N ARG A 183 35.14 -14.63 17.92
CA ARG A 183 35.84 -15.81 18.46
C ARG A 183 34.85 -16.95 18.67
N GLY A 184 34.92 -17.97 17.81
CA GLY A 184 34.42 -19.31 18.12
C GLY A 184 32.94 -19.57 17.83
N GLY A 185 32.38 -19.06 16.75
CA GLY A 185 31.00 -19.36 16.41
C GLY A 185 30.86 -20.10 15.08
N ILE A 186 30.03 -21.12 15.08
CA ILE A 186 29.47 -21.76 13.90
C ILE A 186 28.10 -21.11 13.68
N TYR A 187 27.79 -20.72 12.46
CA TYR A 187 26.44 -20.23 12.14
C TYR A 187 25.69 -21.27 11.33
N ASN A 188 24.37 -21.28 11.47
CA ASN A 188 23.48 -22.16 10.73
C ASN A 188 22.75 -21.43 9.65
N MET A 189 22.83 -21.90 8.41
CA MET A 189 21.86 -21.61 7.38
C MET A 189 20.58 -22.39 7.69
N GLY A 190 19.67 -21.74 8.32
CA GLY A 190 18.28 -21.95 8.72
C GLY A 190 17.50 -23.21 8.39
N TRP A 191 18.07 -24.42 8.34
CA TRP A 191 17.38 -25.68 8.08
C TRP A 191 17.91 -26.87 8.88
N GLY A 192 18.83 -26.68 9.80
CA GLY A 192 19.40 -27.74 10.63
C GLY A 192 18.79 -27.75 12.03
N ASP A 193 18.63 -28.95 12.60
CA ASP A 193 18.08 -29.19 13.94
C ASP A 193 18.93 -28.68 15.10
N ASP A 194 20.06 -28.02 14.84
CA ASP A 194 20.94 -27.50 15.88
C ASP A 194 20.52 -26.09 16.36
N LYS A 195 19.54 -26.06 17.23
CA LYS A 195 19.08 -24.86 17.97
C LYS A 195 20.13 -24.30 18.95
N ASN A 196 21.31 -24.91 19.06
CA ASN A 196 22.22 -24.66 20.18
C ASN A 196 23.45 -23.77 19.88
N ILE A 197 23.62 -23.28 18.63
CA ILE A 197 24.80 -22.48 18.32
C ILE A 197 24.36 -21.10 17.83
N GLN A 198 24.00 -20.23 18.77
CA GLN A 198 23.83 -18.81 18.51
C GLN A 198 25.21 -18.13 18.60
N LEU A 199 25.67 -17.58 17.48
CA LEU A 199 26.66 -16.53 17.52
C LEU A 199 26.01 -15.29 18.12
N LYS A 200 26.57 -14.81 19.23
CA LYS A 200 25.99 -13.74 20.03
C LYS A 200 25.74 -12.45 19.22
N ASP A 201 26.42 -12.27 18.09
CA ASP A 201 26.40 -11.04 17.32
C ASP A 201 25.97 -11.17 15.86
N THR A 202 25.95 -12.36 15.24
CA THR A 202 25.55 -12.53 13.84
C THR A 202 24.06 -12.76 13.67
N ILE A 203 23.53 -12.37 12.51
CA ILE A 203 22.15 -12.64 12.11
C ILE A 203 22.08 -14.01 11.47
N ARG A 204 21.13 -14.85 11.89
CA ARG A 204 20.83 -16.12 11.22
C ARG A 204 20.11 -15.84 9.92
N ILE A 205 20.47 -16.53 8.85
CA ILE A 205 19.82 -16.44 7.54
C ILE A 205 18.93 -17.66 7.35
N GLY A 206 17.67 -17.42 6.98
CA GLY A 206 16.70 -18.43 6.59
C GLY A 206 16.00 -18.06 5.30
N TYR A 207 15.20 -18.99 4.77
CA TYR A 207 14.46 -18.80 3.54
C TYR A 207 13.00 -19.18 3.74
N LYS A 208 12.05 -18.34 3.29
CA LYS A 208 10.63 -18.67 3.30
C LYS A 208 10.29 -19.68 2.23
N ARG A 209 9.38 -20.60 2.54
CA ARG A 209 8.83 -21.54 1.58
C ARG A 209 7.56 -20.98 0.95
N TYR A 210 7.51 -21.04 -0.36
CA TYR A 210 6.30 -20.77 -1.12
C TYR A 210 5.62 -22.06 -1.54
N TYR A 211 4.31 -22.10 -1.41
CA TYR A 211 3.51 -23.25 -1.77
C TYR A 211 2.62 -22.91 -2.95
N GLU A 212 2.70 -23.72 -4.00
CA GLU A 212 1.80 -23.66 -5.16
C GLU A 212 0.56 -24.50 -4.87
N GLY A 213 -0.61 -23.93 -5.12
CA GLY A 213 -1.87 -24.66 -5.03
C GLY A 213 -2.16 -25.38 -6.35
N PRO A 214 -2.33 -26.73 -6.37
CA PRO A 214 -2.74 -27.42 -7.57
C PRO A 214 -4.12 -26.94 -8.03
N LYS A 215 -4.29 -26.72 -9.35
CA LYS A 215 -5.53 -26.28 -9.99
C LYS A 215 -6.60 -27.34 -9.86
N ALA A 216 -7.52 -27.23 -8.92
CA ALA A 216 -8.72 -28.05 -8.90
C ALA A 216 -9.87 -27.26 -8.24
N LEU A 217 -10.52 -26.44 -9.03
CA LEU A 217 -11.79 -25.83 -8.68
C LEU A 217 -12.91 -26.86 -8.87
N LYS A 218 -13.69 -27.13 -7.82
CA LYS A 218 -14.95 -27.85 -7.94
C LYS A 218 -16.07 -26.82 -7.85
N LYS A 219 -16.83 -26.66 -8.93
CA LYS A 219 -18.10 -25.94 -8.94
C LYS A 219 -19.18 -26.80 -8.29
N ASP A 220 -20.14 -26.18 -7.64
CA ASP A 220 -21.33 -26.90 -7.18
C ASP A 220 -22.07 -27.49 -8.39
N LYS A 221 -22.58 -28.73 -8.25
CA LYS A 221 -23.26 -29.41 -9.36
C LYS A 221 -24.62 -28.77 -9.68
N ASN A 222 -25.24 -28.15 -8.70
CA ASN A 222 -26.58 -27.58 -8.82
C ASN A 222 -26.56 -26.08 -9.12
N ASP A 223 -25.47 -25.37 -8.73
CA ASP A 223 -25.26 -23.96 -9.02
C ASP A 223 -23.81 -23.72 -9.42
N PRO A 224 -23.52 -23.59 -10.73
CA PRO A 224 -22.17 -23.34 -11.24
C PRO A 224 -21.54 -22.01 -10.81
N SER A 225 -22.31 -21.08 -10.25
CA SER A 225 -21.80 -19.82 -9.69
C SER A 225 -21.21 -20.00 -8.29
N ILE A 226 -21.53 -21.13 -7.63
CA ILE A 226 -21.02 -21.45 -6.30
C ILE A 226 -19.78 -22.35 -6.40
N TYR A 227 -18.68 -21.87 -5.82
CA TYR A 227 -17.46 -22.65 -5.68
C TYR A 227 -17.48 -23.38 -4.34
N THR A 228 -17.37 -24.70 -4.38
CA THR A 228 -17.32 -25.53 -3.18
C THR A 228 -15.90 -25.75 -2.66
N ASN A 229 -14.88 -25.28 -3.38
CA ASN A 229 -13.48 -25.47 -3.02
C ASN A 229 -12.57 -24.44 -3.71
N LEU A 230 -11.70 -23.75 -2.94
CA LEU A 230 -10.62 -22.91 -3.48
C LEU A 230 -9.48 -23.72 -4.12
N GLY A 231 -9.66 -25.00 -4.39
CA GLY A 231 -8.61 -25.85 -4.93
C GLY A 231 -7.41 -26.01 -4.00
N GLY A 232 -6.23 -26.21 -4.57
CA GLY A 232 -5.01 -26.44 -3.82
C GLY A 232 -4.54 -25.25 -3.01
N ILE A 233 -4.82 -24.00 -3.46
CA ILE A 233 -4.39 -22.79 -2.75
C ILE A 233 -5.05 -22.69 -1.36
N GLY A 234 -6.32 -23.04 -1.23
CA GLY A 234 -7.00 -23.08 0.06
C GLY A 234 -6.43 -24.16 0.99
N LYS A 235 -6.08 -25.34 0.44
CA LYS A 235 -5.47 -26.44 1.22
C LYS A 235 -4.09 -26.08 1.75
N VAL A 236 -3.25 -25.43 0.93
CA VAL A 236 -1.91 -25.01 1.39
C VAL A 236 -1.98 -23.82 2.33
N SER A 237 -2.92 -22.90 2.15
CA SER A 237 -3.21 -21.85 3.12
C SER A 237 -3.59 -22.44 4.49
N LYS A 238 -4.49 -23.44 4.49
CA LYS A 238 -4.84 -24.18 5.71
C LYS A 238 -3.62 -24.83 6.34
N LYS A 239 -2.78 -25.51 5.54
CA LYS A 239 -1.56 -26.15 6.04
C LYS A 239 -0.63 -25.15 6.76
N ILE A 240 -0.40 -23.97 6.20
CA ILE A 240 0.45 -22.94 6.81
C ILE A 240 -0.15 -22.50 8.15
N LEU A 241 -1.46 -22.19 8.19
CA LEU A 241 -2.14 -21.78 9.41
C LEU A 241 -2.23 -22.89 10.48
N ASP A 242 -2.33 -24.15 10.06
CA ASP A 242 -2.30 -25.30 10.98
C ASP A 242 -0.89 -25.54 11.54
N LEU A 243 0.18 -25.25 10.78
CA LEU A 243 1.55 -25.27 11.28
C LEU A 243 1.79 -24.21 12.34
N ASP A 244 1.21 -23.01 12.17
CA ASP A 244 1.28 -21.95 13.17
C ASP A 244 0.59 -22.34 14.47
N THR A 245 -0.62 -22.87 14.40
CA THR A 245 -1.36 -23.32 15.60
C THR A 245 -0.69 -24.46 16.36
N LYS A 246 0.21 -25.21 15.72
CA LYS A 246 0.99 -26.31 16.30
C LYS A 246 2.40 -25.88 16.76
N ASP A 247 2.65 -24.59 16.84
CA ASP A 247 3.96 -24.01 17.22
C ASP A 247 5.15 -24.51 16.38
N ASN A 248 4.92 -24.79 15.09
CA ASN A 248 5.98 -25.28 14.21
C ASN A 248 6.84 -24.13 13.60
N TYR A 249 6.46 -22.88 13.79
CA TYR A 249 7.28 -21.72 13.47
C TYR A 249 8.02 -21.25 14.72
N GLU A 250 9.26 -20.84 14.56
CA GLU A 250 10.05 -20.24 15.64
C GLU A 250 9.54 -18.83 16.01
N TYR A 251 8.87 -18.16 15.08
CA TYR A 251 8.38 -16.80 15.17
C TYR A 251 6.86 -16.72 14.97
N ASN A 252 6.28 -15.58 15.36
CA ASN A 252 4.87 -15.31 15.13
C ASN A 252 4.58 -15.00 13.66
N ILE A 253 3.44 -15.47 13.18
CA ILE A 253 2.90 -15.07 11.89
C ILE A 253 1.60 -14.28 12.10
N ASP A 254 1.38 -13.26 11.28
CA ASP A 254 0.20 -12.40 11.36
C ASP A 254 -0.70 -12.51 10.11
N GLY A 255 -0.55 -13.61 9.35
CA GLY A 255 -1.35 -13.86 8.17
C GLY A 255 -0.62 -14.62 7.06
N LEU A 256 -1.02 -14.35 5.83
CA LEU A 256 -0.50 -14.99 4.62
C LEU A 256 -0.14 -13.94 3.56
N ILE A 257 0.84 -14.27 2.72
CA ILE A 257 1.18 -13.50 1.52
C ILE A 257 0.90 -14.36 0.29
N PHE A 258 0.17 -13.82 -0.67
CA PHE A 258 -0.13 -14.41 -1.97
C PHE A 258 0.58 -13.64 -3.06
N MET A 259 1.54 -14.26 -3.73
CA MET A 259 2.35 -13.65 -4.76
C MET A 259 2.04 -14.27 -6.13
N PRO A 260 1.86 -13.45 -7.20
CA PRO A 260 1.62 -13.97 -8.53
C PRO A 260 2.86 -14.70 -9.07
N MET A 261 2.65 -15.89 -9.66
CA MET A 261 3.74 -16.71 -10.20
C MET A 261 4.28 -16.19 -11.53
N ASN A 262 3.38 -15.66 -12.37
CA ASN A 262 3.64 -15.46 -13.78
C ASN A 262 4.07 -14.03 -14.14
N TYR A 263 4.17 -13.14 -13.15
CA TYR A 263 4.48 -11.73 -13.37
C TYR A 263 5.82 -11.32 -12.78
N PRO A 264 6.55 -10.40 -13.43
CA PRO A 264 7.66 -9.67 -12.82
C PRO A 264 7.22 -8.87 -11.59
N VAL A 265 8.20 -8.43 -10.80
CA VAL A 265 7.93 -7.59 -9.62
C VAL A 265 7.27 -6.28 -10.04
N SER A 266 6.22 -5.89 -9.33
CA SER A 266 5.45 -4.63 -9.55
C SER A 266 4.78 -4.46 -10.92
N SER A 267 4.75 -5.50 -11.75
CA SER A 267 4.02 -5.44 -13.02
C SER A 267 2.51 -5.50 -12.78
N SER A 268 1.75 -4.78 -13.59
CA SER A 268 0.28 -4.76 -13.52
C SER A 268 -0.40 -5.63 -14.58
N SER A 269 0.36 -6.09 -15.57
CA SER A 269 -0.13 -6.86 -16.71
C SER A 269 0.99 -7.77 -17.24
N GLU A 270 0.68 -8.55 -18.25
CA GLU A 270 1.67 -9.38 -18.97
C GLU A 270 2.79 -8.58 -19.66
N SER A 271 2.70 -7.25 -19.67
CA SER A 271 3.76 -6.40 -20.19
C SER A 271 4.97 -6.38 -19.26
N ILE A 272 6.12 -6.69 -19.81
CA ILE A 272 7.41 -6.93 -19.16
C ILE A 272 8.08 -5.65 -18.64
N VAL A 273 7.48 -4.48 -18.80
CA VAL A 273 8.11 -3.21 -18.44
C VAL A 273 7.90 -2.90 -16.97
N VAL A 274 8.94 -3.10 -16.18
CA VAL A 274 9.00 -2.73 -14.76
C VAL A 274 9.69 -1.38 -14.64
N ASP A 275 8.96 -0.31 -14.89
CA ASP A 275 9.52 1.04 -14.83
C ASP A 275 9.65 1.59 -13.39
N ASN A 276 9.01 0.95 -12.41
CA ASN A 276 8.92 1.46 -11.04
C ASN A 276 8.95 0.35 -9.99
N ILE A 277 10.10 -0.25 -9.77
CA ILE A 277 10.34 -1.08 -8.58
C ILE A 277 10.23 -0.21 -7.30
N GLY A 278 9.70 -0.75 -6.21
CA GLY A 278 9.51 0.00 -4.95
C GLY A 278 8.16 0.70 -4.79
N VAL A 279 7.21 0.46 -5.70
CA VAL A 279 5.82 0.94 -5.61
C VAL A 279 4.90 -0.14 -5.06
N THR A 280 3.62 0.19 -4.88
CA THR A 280 2.60 -0.79 -4.52
C THR A 280 2.44 -1.82 -5.63
N TRP A 281 2.55 -3.10 -5.29
CA TRP A 281 2.31 -4.21 -6.22
C TRP A 281 0.88 -4.72 -6.04
N TYR A 282 -0.02 -4.26 -6.89
CA TYR A 282 -1.46 -4.50 -6.76
C TYR A 282 -1.89 -5.97 -6.92
N GLN A 283 -1.05 -6.83 -7.51
CA GLN A 283 -1.28 -8.27 -7.61
C GLN A 283 -0.63 -9.08 -6.49
N ASN A 284 0.12 -8.46 -5.59
CA ASN A 284 0.69 -9.12 -4.42
C ASN A 284 -0.20 -8.85 -3.21
N TYR A 285 -0.82 -9.89 -2.65
CA TYR A 285 -1.84 -9.74 -1.62
C TYR A 285 -1.34 -10.19 -0.25
N LYS A 286 -1.67 -9.38 0.76
CA LYS A 286 -1.54 -9.76 2.16
C LYS A 286 -2.92 -10.03 2.73
N TRP A 287 -3.05 -11.19 3.37
CA TRP A 287 -4.23 -11.53 4.16
C TRP A 287 -3.85 -11.52 5.64
N LYS A 288 -4.74 -10.94 6.45
CA LYS A 288 -4.69 -11.02 7.91
C LYS A 288 -6.03 -11.51 8.43
N PRO A 289 -6.07 -12.18 9.61
CA PRO A 289 -7.33 -12.45 10.30
C PRO A 289 -8.15 -11.16 10.43
N PRO A 290 -9.48 -11.20 10.23
CA PRO A 290 -10.33 -10.00 10.27
C PRO A 290 -10.19 -9.17 11.56
N GLU A 291 -9.96 -9.82 12.68
CA GLU A 291 -9.73 -9.21 13.99
C GLU A 291 -8.42 -8.42 14.09
N GLU A 292 -7.52 -8.59 13.13
CA GLU A 292 -6.25 -7.87 13.04
C GLU A 292 -6.28 -6.74 12.00
N ASN A 293 -7.42 -6.52 11.35
CA ASN A 293 -7.60 -5.36 10.49
C ASN A 293 -7.74 -4.09 11.35
N THR A 294 -6.75 -3.22 11.26
CA THR A 294 -6.64 -2.00 12.07
C THR A 294 -6.37 -0.80 11.19
N ILE A 295 -6.81 0.37 11.65
CA ILE A 295 -6.51 1.67 11.03
C ILE A 295 -5.77 2.53 12.06
N ASP A 296 -4.70 3.18 11.60
CA ASP A 296 -3.99 4.15 12.42
C ASP A 296 -4.63 5.53 12.24
N PHE A 297 -5.29 6.01 13.29
CA PHE A 297 -5.92 7.33 13.33
C PHE A 297 -5.12 8.30 14.18
N ARG A 298 -5.13 9.57 13.80
CA ARG A 298 -4.91 10.65 14.75
C ARG A 298 -6.23 10.93 15.46
N ILE A 299 -6.20 10.99 16.78
CA ILE A 299 -7.40 11.29 17.56
C ILE A 299 -7.40 12.76 18.01
N GLU A 300 -8.57 13.35 18.12
CA GLU A 300 -8.80 14.67 18.68
C GLU A 300 -9.87 14.57 19.76
N PHE A 301 -9.59 15.08 20.95
CA PHE A 301 -10.56 15.09 22.04
C PHE A 301 -11.66 16.11 21.77
N VAL A 302 -12.91 15.66 21.76
CA VAL A 302 -14.05 16.55 21.60
C VAL A 302 -14.24 17.34 22.90
N LYS A 303 -14.40 18.65 22.77
CA LYS A 303 -14.68 19.57 23.91
C LYS A 303 -16.18 19.87 23.99
N GLU A 304 -16.66 20.14 25.17
CA GLU A 304 -18.00 20.71 25.37
C GLU A 304 -18.01 22.17 24.89
N GLU A 305 -19.06 22.57 24.20
CA GLU A 305 -19.17 23.92 23.60
C GLU A 305 -19.12 25.04 24.63
N THR A 306 -19.63 24.79 25.84
CA THR A 306 -19.81 25.84 26.86
C THR A 306 -18.68 25.92 27.87
N LYS A 307 -17.91 24.82 28.08
CA LYS A 307 -16.97 24.73 29.22
C LYS A 307 -15.52 24.45 28.85
N ASN A 308 -15.23 24.24 27.57
CA ASN A 308 -13.91 23.82 27.08
C ASN A 308 -13.31 22.58 27.80
N THR A 309 -14.15 21.82 28.50
CA THR A 309 -13.81 20.53 29.11
C THR A 309 -14.01 19.41 28.13
N ASN A 310 -13.38 18.25 28.34
CA ASN A 310 -13.56 17.09 27.48
C ASN A 310 -15.01 16.60 27.57
N LYS A 311 -15.59 16.29 26.38
CA LYS A 311 -16.96 15.79 26.28
C LYS A 311 -17.03 14.34 26.76
N ILE A 312 -17.70 14.14 27.89
CA ILE A 312 -17.89 12.84 28.54
C ILE A 312 -19.29 12.32 28.19
N THR A 313 -19.34 11.10 27.73
CA THR A 313 -20.57 10.34 27.44
C THR A 313 -20.62 9.11 28.34
N SER A 314 -21.74 8.40 28.36
CA SER A 314 -21.84 7.15 29.10
C SER A 314 -22.77 6.18 28.40
N PHE A 315 -22.52 4.89 28.59
CA PHE A 315 -23.43 3.83 28.17
C PHE A 315 -23.50 2.73 29.22
N THR A 316 -24.58 1.96 29.20
CA THR A 316 -24.77 0.84 30.14
C THR A 316 -24.33 -0.47 29.49
N LYS A 317 -23.43 -1.20 30.15
CA LYS A 317 -23.02 -2.56 29.77
C LYS A 317 -23.05 -3.44 31.02
N ASN A 318 -23.74 -4.58 30.93
CA ASN A 318 -23.88 -5.54 32.05
C ASN A 318 -24.33 -4.84 33.36
N ASN A 319 -25.35 -3.99 33.30
CA ASN A 319 -25.89 -3.18 34.39
C ASN A 319 -24.87 -2.23 35.08
N LYS A 320 -23.76 -1.92 34.41
CA LYS A 320 -22.79 -0.92 34.90
C LYS A 320 -22.75 0.26 33.94
N ILE A 321 -22.74 1.47 34.48
CA ILE A 321 -22.55 2.72 33.72
C ILE A 321 -21.06 2.87 33.44
N ILE A 322 -20.69 2.92 32.18
CA ILE A 322 -19.32 3.12 31.72
C ILE A 322 -19.22 4.56 31.21
N LYS A 323 -18.35 5.36 31.84
CA LYS A 323 -18.02 6.71 31.33
C LYS A 323 -17.06 6.59 30.17
N CYS A 324 -17.28 7.39 29.14
CA CYS A 324 -16.45 7.43 27.93
C CYS A 324 -16.11 8.87 27.59
N GLN A 325 -14.95 9.10 27.04
CA GLN A 325 -14.59 10.35 26.40
C GLN A 325 -14.84 10.28 24.90
N GLN A 326 -15.49 11.30 24.36
CA GLN A 326 -15.74 11.41 22.93
C GLN A 326 -14.49 11.94 22.22
N VAL A 327 -14.12 11.27 21.11
CA VAL A 327 -13.00 11.65 20.24
C VAL A 327 -13.43 11.69 18.78
N LYS A 328 -12.71 12.46 17.97
CA LYS A 328 -12.79 12.45 16.50
C LYS A 328 -11.59 11.72 15.92
N LEU A 329 -11.83 10.95 14.87
CA LEU A 329 -10.84 10.16 14.16
C LEU A 329 -10.45 10.86 12.87
N TYR A 330 -9.15 11.10 12.68
CA TYR A 330 -8.60 11.73 11.49
C TYR A 330 -7.68 10.77 10.75
N VAL A 331 -7.71 10.87 9.42
CA VAL A 331 -6.81 10.20 8.49
C VAL A 331 -6.00 11.23 7.71
N GLY A 332 -4.86 10.82 7.18
CA GLY A 332 -4.03 11.65 6.33
C GLY A 332 -4.73 12.00 5.02
N TYR A 333 -4.52 13.19 4.54
CA TYR A 333 -5.05 13.65 3.26
C TYR A 333 -3.92 13.83 2.26
N ASP A 334 -3.98 13.08 1.17
CA ASP A 334 -3.13 13.25 0.00
C ASP A 334 -4.01 13.59 -1.21
N VAL A 335 -3.93 14.80 -1.67
CA VAL A 335 -4.70 15.28 -2.82
C VAL A 335 -4.46 14.45 -4.08
N ASN A 336 -3.26 13.88 -4.24
CA ASN A 336 -2.93 13.06 -5.42
C ASN A 336 -3.67 11.72 -5.42
N LYS A 337 -3.95 11.18 -4.25
CA LYS A 337 -4.65 9.90 -4.06
C LYS A 337 -6.16 10.06 -3.82
N ASP A 338 -6.63 11.28 -3.60
CA ASP A 338 -8.03 11.55 -3.32
C ASP A 338 -8.90 11.29 -4.55
N THR A 339 -9.87 10.40 -4.40
CA THR A 339 -10.89 10.06 -5.42
C THR A 339 -12.29 10.53 -5.02
N THR A 340 -12.46 11.03 -3.79
CA THR A 340 -13.76 11.32 -3.19
C THR A 340 -14.11 12.81 -3.17
N THR A 341 -13.11 13.69 -3.25
CA THR A 341 -13.34 15.14 -3.26
C THR A 341 -13.95 15.59 -4.58
N ASP A 342 -14.97 16.42 -4.51
CA ASP A 342 -15.46 17.19 -5.66
C ASP A 342 -14.47 18.34 -5.96
N PHE A 343 -13.59 18.11 -6.94
CA PHE A 343 -12.58 19.10 -7.30
C PHE A 343 -13.15 20.33 -8.00
N THR A 344 -14.31 20.24 -8.65
CA THR A 344 -15.03 21.42 -9.16
C THR A 344 -15.37 22.38 -8.03
N TRP A 345 -15.93 21.87 -6.94
CA TRP A 345 -16.27 22.65 -5.76
C TRP A 345 -15.05 23.26 -5.08
N ARG A 346 -13.95 22.53 -5.10
CA ARG A 346 -12.66 22.98 -4.56
C ARG A 346 -12.01 24.08 -5.40
N ILE A 347 -12.07 23.99 -6.72
CA ILE A 347 -11.59 25.04 -7.65
C ILE A 347 -12.37 26.33 -7.42
N MET A 348 -13.65 26.26 -7.14
CA MET A 348 -14.51 27.40 -6.84
C MET A 348 -14.27 28.03 -5.46
N GLY A 349 -13.40 27.44 -4.63
CA GLY A 349 -13.05 27.97 -3.31
C GLY A 349 -14.00 27.60 -2.17
N TYR A 350 -15.00 26.78 -2.42
CA TYR A 350 -15.94 26.32 -1.38
C TYR A 350 -15.36 25.24 -0.47
N ASP A 351 -14.25 24.60 -0.87
CA ASP A 351 -13.51 23.65 -0.06
C ASP A 351 -12.07 24.14 0.16
N ASN A 352 -11.87 24.91 1.21
CA ASN A 352 -10.58 25.48 1.61
C ASN A 352 -9.74 24.54 2.49
N ARG A 353 -9.90 23.22 2.38
CA ARG A 353 -9.16 22.25 3.17
C ARG A 353 -7.66 22.30 2.84
N LYS A 354 -6.91 23.18 3.52
CA LYS A 354 -5.43 23.19 3.53
C LYS A 354 -4.85 22.15 4.49
N LYS A 355 -5.67 21.24 5.02
CA LYS A 355 -5.27 20.31 6.07
C LYS A 355 -4.60 19.09 5.48
N ASN A 356 -3.50 18.66 6.09
CA ASN A 356 -2.85 17.37 5.81
C ASN A 356 -3.65 16.17 6.34
N GLU A 357 -4.76 16.40 7.03
CA GLU A 357 -5.60 15.41 7.68
C GLU A 357 -7.08 15.79 7.55
N ILE A 358 -7.94 14.79 7.36
CA ILE A 358 -9.40 14.93 7.25
C ILE A 358 -10.08 13.96 8.21
N LEU A 359 -11.34 14.25 8.57
CA LEU A 359 -12.18 13.31 9.31
C LEU A 359 -12.36 12.02 8.52
N PHE A 360 -12.32 10.89 9.21
CA PHE A 360 -12.52 9.58 8.59
C PHE A 360 -13.99 9.36 8.23
N ASN A 361 -14.32 9.63 6.98
CA ASN A 361 -15.65 9.40 6.40
C ASN A 361 -15.48 8.60 5.10
N PRO A 362 -15.43 7.27 5.17
CA PRO A 362 -15.33 6.44 3.97
C PRO A 362 -16.59 6.57 3.10
N SER A 363 -16.42 6.59 1.79
CA SER A 363 -17.50 6.83 0.82
C SER A 363 -18.61 5.77 0.86
N SER A 364 -18.30 4.56 1.33
CA SER A 364 -19.24 3.45 1.48
C SER A 364 -20.14 3.55 2.71
N GLU A 365 -19.86 4.50 3.63
CA GLU A 365 -20.55 4.61 4.91
C GLU A 365 -21.42 5.86 4.98
N LYS A 366 -22.71 5.67 5.28
CA LYS A 366 -23.68 6.78 5.41
C LYS A 366 -23.64 7.46 6.77
N ASN A 367 -23.16 6.75 7.79
CA ASN A 367 -23.11 7.23 9.17
C ASN A 367 -21.76 7.87 9.48
N SER A 368 -21.76 8.82 10.40
CA SER A 368 -20.54 9.52 10.84
C SER A 368 -19.71 8.63 11.77
N ILE A 369 -18.93 7.71 11.24
CA ILE A 369 -18.10 6.78 12.01
C ILE A 369 -16.79 7.38 12.53
N HIS A 370 -16.51 8.63 12.19
CA HIS A 370 -15.35 9.37 12.70
C HIS A 370 -15.50 9.86 14.16
N ILE A 371 -16.69 9.73 14.76
CA ILE A 371 -16.94 10.03 16.16
C ILE A 371 -16.92 8.73 16.94
N CYS A 372 -16.09 8.66 17.96
CA CYS A 372 -15.93 7.48 18.79
C CYS A 372 -15.96 7.87 20.28
N ASN A 373 -16.61 7.02 21.09
CA ASN A 373 -16.63 7.16 22.55
C ASN A 373 -15.73 6.06 23.15
N ILE A 374 -14.58 6.44 23.70
CA ILE A 374 -13.61 5.50 24.25
C ILE A 374 -13.82 5.41 25.78
N PRO A 375 -13.97 4.19 26.34
CA PRO A 375 -14.16 3.98 27.76
C PRO A 375 -13.01 4.53 28.60
N LEU A 376 -13.35 5.18 29.72
CA LEU A 376 -12.39 5.62 30.73
C LEU A 376 -12.12 4.49 31.73
N THR A 377 -10.85 4.26 32.01
CA THR A 377 -10.38 3.35 33.06
C THR A 377 -9.66 4.19 34.09
N ASN A 378 -10.20 4.27 35.33
CA ASN A 378 -9.68 5.16 36.39
C ASN A 378 -9.50 6.60 35.88
N ASP A 379 -10.54 7.16 35.26
CA ASP A 379 -10.58 8.49 34.63
C ASP A 379 -9.51 8.78 33.60
N LYS A 380 -8.87 7.75 33.03
CA LYS A 380 -7.88 7.83 31.96
C LYS A 380 -8.32 7.05 30.74
N LEU A 381 -7.95 7.54 29.54
CA LEU A 381 -8.03 6.79 28.29
C LEU A 381 -6.80 5.88 28.19
N ILE A 382 -7.02 4.58 28.02
CA ILE A 382 -5.93 3.58 28.00
C ILE A 382 -6.07 2.66 26.79
N CYS A 383 -4.98 2.45 26.07
CA CYS A 383 -4.89 1.48 24.99
C CYS A 383 -5.07 0.04 25.49
N PHE A 384 -5.68 -0.80 24.67
CA PHE A 384 -6.03 -2.17 25.07
C PHE A 384 -4.81 -3.09 25.19
N LYS A 385 -3.88 -3.04 24.23
CA LYS A 385 -2.71 -3.94 24.18
C LYS A 385 -1.56 -3.46 25.08
N ASP A 386 -1.05 -2.27 24.84
CA ASP A 386 0.18 -1.75 25.46
C ASP A 386 -0.06 -0.98 26.76
N LYS A 387 -1.33 -0.76 27.14
CA LYS A 387 -1.74 -0.03 28.35
C LYS A 387 -1.25 1.41 28.40
N THR A 388 -0.78 1.98 27.30
CA THR A 388 -0.39 3.38 27.22
C THR A 388 -1.58 4.32 27.39
N ILE A 389 -1.34 5.51 27.94
CA ILE A 389 -2.37 6.55 28.08
C ILE A 389 -2.52 7.27 26.74
N LEU A 390 -3.78 7.45 26.30
CA LEU A 390 -4.05 8.24 25.12
C LEU A 390 -3.95 9.74 25.41
N HIS A 391 -3.27 10.44 24.54
CA HIS A 391 -3.14 11.89 24.55
C HIS A 391 -3.85 12.51 23.35
N ASP A 392 -4.32 13.73 23.52
CA ASP A 392 -4.91 14.50 22.43
C ASP A 392 -3.89 14.67 21.30
N ARG A 393 -4.32 14.55 20.05
CA ARG A 393 -3.50 14.62 18.84
C ARG A 393 -2.48 13.48 18.66
N GLY A 394 -2.48 12.45 19.48
CA GLY A 394 -1.67 11.24 19.29
C GLY A 394 -2.17 10.37 18.13
N ILE A 395 -1.30 9.49 17.63
CA ILE A 395 -1.65 8.49 16.61
C ILE A 395 -1.77 7.14 17.28
N TYR A 396 -2.89 6.45 17.02
CA TYR A 396 -3.21 5.17 17.63
C TYR A 396 -3.69 4.18 16.61
N GLU A 397 -3.20 2.94 16.72
CA GLU A 397 -3.73 1.79 16.01
C GLU A 397 -5.07 1.42 16.64
N MET A 398 -6.13 1.44 15.83
CA MET A 398 -7.49 1.19 16.31
C MET A 398 -8.14 0.05 15.55
N ARG A 399 -8.83 -0.82 16.29
CA ARG A 399 -9.63 -1.93 15.78
C ARG A 399 -11.11 -1.58 15.83
N TYR A 400 -11.84 -1.95 14.79
CA TYR A 400 -13.29 -1.83 14.77
C TYR A 400 -13.95 -3.10 15.28
N GLU A 401 -14.88 -2.97 16.22
CA GLU A 401 -15.65 -4.06 16.80
C GLU A 401 -17.14 -3.88 16.45
N PRO A 402 -17.65 -4.56 15.40
CA PRO A 402 -19.02 -4.36 14.91
C PRO A 402 -20.12 -4.66 15.93
N LYS A 403 -19.83 -5.54 16.90
CA LYS A 403 -20.79 -5.94 17.95
C LYS A 403 -21.04 -4.87 19.01
N ASN A 404 -20.18 -3.87 19.11
CA ASN A 404 -20.39 -2.77 20.04
C ASN A 404 -21.46 -1.81 19.51
N PRO A 405 -22.18 -1.09 20.38
CA PRO A 405 -23.15 -0.06 19.97
C PRO A 405 -22.50 0.99 19.06
N PHE A 406 -23.32 1.61 18.21
CA PHE A 406 -22.84 2.68 17.33
C PHE A 406 -22.17 3.81 18.12
N GLY A 407 -21.03 4.28 17.64
CA GLY A 407 -20.18 5.26 18.30
C GLY A 407 -19.25 4.70 19.39
N TYR A 408 -19.29 3.38 19.67
CA TYR A 408 -18.41 2.69 20.65
C TYR A 408 -17.63 1.54 20.00
N GLN A 409 -17.57 1.51 18.68
CA GLN A 409 -17.03 0.37 17.92
C GLN A 409 -15.51 0.44 17.76
N TRP A 410 -14.91 1.62 17.84
CA TRP A 410 -13.45 1.77 17.73
C TRP A 410 -12.75 1.55 19.06
N ILE A 411 -11.78 0.65 19.06
CA ILE A 411 -11.00 0.27 20.26
C ILE A 411 -9.53 0.62 20.00
N PRO A 412 -8.92 1.53 20.75
CA PRO A 412 -7.50 1.84 20.64
C PRO A 412 -6.68 0.65 21.17
N LEU A 413 -5.78 0.13 20.33
CA LEU A 413 -4.95 -1.02 20.67
C LEU A 413 -3.61 -0.59 21.25
N ARG A 414 -2.90 0.29 20.57
CA ARG A 414 -1.56 0.78 20.97
C ARG A 414 -1.27 2.17 20.40
N VAL A 415 -0.32 2.85 21.00
CA VAL A 415 0.23 4.09 20.45
C VAL A 415 1.13 3.79 19.25
N ARG A 416 1.20 4.74 18.31
CA ARG A 416 2.05 4.67 17.11
C ARG A 416 3.09 5.80 17.15
N ASP A 417 4.00 5.74 18.13
CA ASP A 417 5.09 6.72 18.29
C ASP A 417 6.10 6.66 17.13
N ASP A 418 6.10 5.54 16.40
CA ASP A 418 6.89 5.34 15.19
C ASP A 418 6.37 6.12 13.98
N LYS A 419 5.16 6.72 14.07
CA LYS A 419 4.50 7.43 12.98
C LYS A 419 4.32 8.91 13.28
N THR A 420 4.60 9.74 12.26
CA THR A 420 4.31 11.18 12.29
C THR A 420 2.96 11.53 11.65
N ARG A 421 2.38 10.61 10.87
CA ARG A 421 1.09 10.76 10.19
C ARG A 421 0.23 9.51 10.39
N PRO A 422 -1.11 9.65 10.49
CA PRO A 422 -2.02 8.52 10.47
C PRO A 422 -2.03 7.83 9.09
N ASN A 423 -2.78 6.73 8.94
CA ASN A 423 -2.99 6.18 7.60
C ASN A 423 -3.58 7.24 6.68
N ASP A 424 -3.16 7.27 5.42
CA ASP A 424 -3.82 8.14 4.43
C ASP A 424 -5.24 7.66 4.15
N SER A 425 -6.10 8.56 3.67
CA SER A 425 -7.53 8.29 3.45
C SER A 425 -7.75 7.07 2.54
N TYR A 426 -6.95 6.92 1.49
CA TYR A 426 -7.06 5.79 0.56
C TYR A 426 -6.74 4.45 1.25
N THR A 427 -5.66 4.41 2.03
CA THR A 427 -5.31 3.22 2.82
C THR A 427 -6.39 2.90 3.86
N ALA A 428 -6.91 3.92 4.56
CA ALA A 428 -7.96 3.75 5.56
C ALA A 428 -9.26 3.24 4.93
N ASP A 429 -9.65 3.75 3.76
CA ASP A 429 -10.84 3.29 3.02
C ASP A 429 -10.71 1.84 2.56
N ASN A 430 -9.53 1.45 2.06
CA ASN A 430 -9.27 0.06 1.67
C ASN A 430 -9.34 -0.90 2.86
N VAL A 431 -8.75 -0.50 4.00
CA VAL A 431 -8.85 -1.31 5.23
C VAL A 431 -10.29 -1.34 5.73
N TRP A 432 -11.02 -0.22 5.67
CA TRP A 432 -12.44 -0.18 6.02
C TRP A 432 -13.26 -1.16 5.18
N ALA A 433 -13.02 -1.23 3.88
CA ALA A 433 -13.67 -2.20 3.00
C ALA A 433 -13.39 -3.65 3.45
N THR A 434 -12.16 -3.96 3.89
CA THR A 434 -11.83 -5.30 4.43
C THR A 434 -12.44 -5.56 5.81
N ILE A 435 -12.71 -4.53 6.60
CA ILE A 435 -13.44 -4.66 7.88
C ILE A 435 -14.93 -4.96 7.62
N GLN A 436 -15.53 -4.29 6.62
CA GLN A 436 -16.95 -4.49 6.27
C GLN A 436 -17.20 -5.82 5.57
N TYR A 437 -16.27 -6.24 4.71
CA TYR A 437 -16.35 -7.47 3.93
C TYR A 437 -15.09 -8.33 4.16
N PRO A 438 -14.96 -8.93 5.35
CA PRO A 438 -13.71 -9.60 5.73
C PRO A 438 -13.53 -10.92 4.99
N VAL A 439 -12.30 -11.17 4.53
CA VAL A 439 -11.87 -12.49 4.10
C VAL A 439 -11.57 -13.32 5.35
N THR A 440 -12.52 -14.15 5.77
CA THR A 440 -12.36 -14.98 6.96
C THR A 440 -11.37 -16.14 6.76
N LYS A 441 -10.90 -16.73 7.86
CA LYS A 441 -10.08 -17.95 7.81
C LYS A 441 -10.81 -19.08 7.08
N ALA A 442 -12.12 -19.21 7.27
CA ALA A 442 -12.93 -20.21 6.58
C ALA A 442 -12.94 -19.99 5.07
N TYR A 443 -13.03 -18.73 4.62
CA TYR A 443 -12.96 -18.39 3.19
C TYR A 443 -11.59 -18.71 2.60
N ILE A 444 -10.50 -18.21 3.21
CA ILE A 444 -9.15 -18.37 2.66
C ILE A 444 -8.66 -19.82 2.66
N THR A 445 -9.24 -20.68 3.52
CA THR A 445 -8.94 -22.11 3.55
C THR A 445 -9.91 -22.95 2.71
N GLY A 446 -10.91 -22.32 2.09
CA GLY A 446 -11.90 -22.99 1.25
C GLY A 446 -12.91 -23.85 2.02
N GLN A 447 -13.13 -23.56 3.31
CA GLN A 447 -14.05 -24.33 4.17
C GLN A 447 -15.51 -23.85 4.08
N ASP A 448 -15.75 -22.57 3.78
CA ASP A 448 -17.11 -22.02 3.65
C ASP A 448 -17.14 -20.96 2.55
N LEU A 449 -17.39 -21.40 1.32
CA LEU A 449 -17.49 -20.51 0.15
C LEU A 449 -18.94 -20.17 -0.20
N THR A 450 -19.92 -20.84 0.42
CA THR A 450 -21.34 -20.72 0.07
C THR A 450 -21.96 -19.37 0.46
N LYS A 451 -21.26 -18.59 1.30
CA LYS A 451 -21.74 -17.29 1.81
C LYS A 451 -21.00 -16.09 1.22
N ILE A 452 -20.12 -16.30 0.25
CA ILE A 452 -19.42 -15.20 -0.39
C ILE A 452 -20.41 -14.51 -1.34
N ALA A 453 -21.03 -13.42 -0.90
CA ALA A 453 -21.70 -12.50 -1.78
C ALA A 453 -20.64 -11.59 -2.43
N PHE A 454 -20.26 -11.92 -3.66
CA PHE A 454 -19.46 -10.98 -4.45
C PHE A 454 -20.33 -9.73 -4.69
N ARG A 455 -19.77 -8.56 -4.46
CA ARG A 455 -20.41 -7.30 -4.79
C ARG A 455 -20.66 -7.34 -6.30
N GLU A 456 -21.91 -7.25 -6.73
CA GLU A 456 -22.18 -6.90 -8.13
C GLU A 456 -21.44 -5.58 -8.37
N GLU A 457 -20.42 -5.62 -9.22
CA GLU A 457 -19.84 -4.39 -9.72
C GLU A 457 -21.00 -3.60 -10.31
N LYS A 458 -21.35 -2.45 -9.70
CA LYS A 458 -22.06 -1.44 -10.46
C LYS A 458 -21.27 -1.33 -11.74
N GLU A 459 -21.91 -1.65 -12.87
CA GLU A 459 -21.32 -1.45 -14.18
C GLU A 459 -20.66 -0.08 -14.15
N LYS A 460 -19.36 -0.09 -14.01
CA LYS A 460 -18.56 1.09 -14.32
C LYS A 460 -18.80 1.26 -15.80
N SER A 461 -19.60 2.23 -16.16
CA SER A 461 -19.62 2.74 -17.51
C SER A 461 -18.25 3.36 -17.78
N ASP A 462 -17.22 2.50 -17.87
CA ASP A 462 -15.89 2.92 -18.25
C ASP A 462 -15.92 3.22 -19.74
N TYR A 463 -16.31 4.44 -20.07
CA TYR A 463 -16.17 4.98 -21.42
C TYR A 463 -14.70 4.91 -21.88
N TYR A 464 -13.76 4.87 -20.95
CA TYR A 464 -12.33 4.66 -21.17
C TYR A 464 -11.91 3.29 -20.64
N VAL A 465 -12.00 2.27 -21.48
CA VAL A 465 -11.35 0.99 -21.23
C VAL A 465 -9.84 1.19 -21.46
N GLU A 466 -9.03 1.02 -20.43
CA GLU A 466 -7.58 0.92 -20.62
C GLU A 466 -7.31 -0.45 -21.26
N ASP A 467 -7.07 -0.46 -22.57
CA ASP A 467 -6.58 -1.65 -23.26
C ASP A 467 -5.10 -1.85 -22.88
N PRO A 468 -4.75 -2.94 -22.18
CA PRO A 468 -3.36 -3.25 -21.87
C PRO A 468 -2.48 -3.41 -23.11
N ASN A 469 -3.06 -3.67 -24.28
CA ASN A 469 -2.36 -3.83 -25.55
C ASN A 469 -2.20 -2.51 -26.35
N SER A 470 -2.53 -1.36 -25.76
CA SER A 470 -2.54 -0.05 -26.44
C SER A 470 -1.17 0.49 -26.87
N TYR A 471 -0.11 -0.30 -26.77
CA TYR A 471 1.22 0.09 -27.31
C TYR A 471 1.21 0.30 -28.82
N ALA A 472 0.35 -0.41 -29.57
CA ALA A 472 0.22 -0.23 -31.00
C ALA A 472 -0.26 1.17 -31.39
N ASP A 473 -1.01 1.85 -30.51
CA ASP A 473 -1.61 3.17 -30.76
C ASP A 473 -0.75 4.36 -30.28
N ILE A 474 0.41 4.11 -29.65
CA ILE A 474 1.26 5.19 -29.11
C ILE A 474 1.64 6.20 -30.20
N PRO A 475 2.15 5.78 -31.40
CA PRO A 475 2.52 6.74 -32.43
C PRO A 475 1.34 7.57 -32.94
N LEU A 476 0.16 6.96 -33.08
CA LEU A 476 -1.06 7.65 -33.49
C LEU A 476 -1.52 8.65 -32.41
N ARG A 477 -1.47 8.26 -31.16
CA ARG A 477 -1.82 9.12 -30.02
C ARG A 477 -0.84 10.29 -29.89
N GLU A 478 0.46 10.07 -30.10
CA GLU A 478 1.47 11.14 -30.12
C GLU A 478 1.23 12.11 -31.26
N PHE A 479 0.91 11.60 -32.44
CA PHE A 479 0.56 12.43 -33.59
C PHE A 479 -0.69 13.26 -33.32
N HIS A 480 -1.76 12.66 -32.79
CA HIS A 480 -2.98 13.39 -32.42
C HIS A 480 -2.68 14.47 -31.37
N ASN A 481 -1.87 14.16 -30.35
CA ASN A 481 -1.46 15.12 -29.36
C ASN A 481 -0.64 16.27 -29.95
N TYR A 482 0.24 15.99 -30.90
CA TYR A 482 1.01 17.00 -31.62
C TYR A 482 0.09 17.91 -32.46
N VAL A 483 -0.86 17.37 -33.19
CA VAL A 483 -1.83 18.14 -33.99
C VAL A 483 -2.68 19.03 -33.10
N LYS A 484 -3.24 18.49 -32.01
CA LYS A 484 -4.01 19.27 -31.02
C LYS A 484 -3.19 20.41 -30.44
N ASP A 485 -1.92 20.14 -30.08
CA ASP A 485 -1.02 21.16 -29.55
C ASP A 485 -0.80 22.30 -30.53
N LYS A 486 -0.57 21.99 -31.81
CA LYS A 486 -0.42 22.98 -32.88
C LYS A 486 -1.68 23.81 -33.07
N LEU A 487 -2.85 23.18 -33.08
CA LEU A 487 -4.14 23.89 -33.22
C LEU A 487 -4.39 24.84 -32.05
N ILE A 488 -4.19 24.40 -30.82
CA ILE A 488 -4.36 25.22 -29.62
C ILE A 488 -3.41 26.43 -29.64
N ARG A 489 -2.15 26.23 -30.01
CA ARG A 489 -1.18 27.33 -30.15
C ARG A 489 -1.56 28.30 -31.26
N SER A 490 -2.11 27.84 -32.37
CA SER A 490 -2.52 28.71 -33.48
C SER A 490 -3.64 29.66 -33.07
N ILE A 491 -4.56 29.20 -32.23
CA ILE A 491 -5.65 30.04 -31.70
C ILE A 491 -5.10 31.09 -30.72
N SER A 492 -4.19 30.67 -29.85
CA SER A 492 -3.55 31.56 -28.84
C SER A 492 -2.74 32.71 -29.48
N SER A 493 -2.22 32.51 -30.70
CA SER A 493 -1.40 33.48 -31.42
C SER A 493 -2.23 34.55 -32.15
N LEU A 494 -3.56 34.38 -32.27
CA LEU A 494 -4.44 35.27 -33.05
C LEU A 494 -4.75 36.62 -32.37
N GLY A 495 -4.25 36.89 -31.16
CA GLY A 495 -4.49 38.18 -30.52
C GLY A 495 -3.77 38.38 -29.18
N ASN A 496 -3.57 39.65 -28.82
CA ASN A 496 -3.03 40.06 -27.51
C ASN A 496 -4.07 40.01 -26.37
N LYS A 497 -5.27 39.49 -26.62
CA LYS A 497 -6.38 39.39 -25.64
C LYS A 497 -6.39 38.02 -24.98
N SER A 498 -6.81 37.99 -23.71
CA SER A 498 -7.13 36.78 -23.03
C SER A 498 -8.32 36.05 -23.69
N ILE A 499 -8.33 34.74 -23.63
CA ILE A 499 -9.31 33.87 -24.27
C ILE A 499 -10.08 33.04 -23.24
N THR A 500 -11.36 32.79 -23.54
CA THR A 500 -12.17 31.81 -22.85
C THR A 500 -12.23 30.53 -23.69
N ILE A 501 -12.04 29.38 -23.06
CA ILE A 501 -12.10 28.07 -23.72
C ILE A 501 -13.36 27.35 -23.24
N LEU A 502 -14.12 26.82 -24.19
CA LEU A 502 -15.15 25.80 -23.98
C LEU A 502 -14.66 24.50 -24.60
N ASP A 503 -14.47 23.49 -23.75
CA ASP A 503 -14.16 22.12 -24.18
C ASP A 503 -15.38 21.24 -23.90
N THR A 504 -16.05 20.78 -24.97
CA THR A 504 -17.32 20.04 -24.91
C THR A 504 -17.14 18.52 -24.77
N SER A 505 -15.91 18.04 -24.68
CA SER A 505 -15.57 16.62 -24.46
C SER A 505 -14.21 16.49 -23.78
N ILE A 506 -14.06 17.16 -22.64
CA ILE A 506 -12.80 17.26 -21.93
C ILE A 506 -12.31 15.93 -21.34
N GLY A 507 -13.21 14.97 -21.12
CA GLY A 507 -12.92 13.65 -20.57
C GLY A 507 -12.17 13.72 -19.24
N ARG A 508 -11.02 13.04 -19.19
CA ARG A 508 -10.10 13.06 -18.03
C ARG A 508 -9.17 14.28 -18.03
N GLY A 509 -9.37 15.27 -18.90
CA GLY A 509 -8.56 16.47 -18.98
C GLY A 509 -7.20 16.30 -19.66
N GLY A 510 -7.12 15.46 -20.69
CA GLY A 510 -5.87 15.18 -21.42
C GLY A 510 -5.22 16.40 -22.07
N ASP A 511 -6.00 17.41 -22.41
CA ASP A 511 -5.55 18.63 -23.09
C ASP A 511 -5.32 19.83 -22.14
N ILE A 512 -5.62 19.70 -20.84
CA ILE A 512 -5.46 20.76 -19.83
C ILE A 512 -4.03 21.33 -19.84
N ASP A 513 -3.01 20.49 -19.93
CA ASP A 513 -1.61 20.92 -19.97
C ASP A 513 -1.30 21.80 -21.22
N LYS A 514 -1.99 21.55 -22.33
CA LYS A 514 -1.84 22.34 -23.55
C LYS A 514 -2.53 23.70 -23.40
N TYR A 515 -3.68 23.74 -22.73
CA TYR A 515 -4.39 25.00 -22.44
C TYR A 515 -3.61 25.89 -21.48
N LEU A 516 -3.04 25.32 -20.42
CA LEU A 516 -2.42 26.07 -19.32
C LEU A 516 -0.96 26.46 -19.54
N ARG A 517 -0.42 26.33 -20.75
CA ARG A 517 0.93 26.80 -21.06
C ARG A 517 1.05 28.32 -20.90
N SER A 518 2.24 28.78 -20.52
CA SER A 518 2.50 30.21 -20.21
C SER A 518 2.27 31.17 -21.38
N GLU A 519 2.39 30.69 -22.62
CA GLU A 519 2.10 31.44 -23.82
C GLU A 519 0.59 31.64 -24.06
N ASN A 520 -0.28 30.83 -23.44
CA ASN A 520 -1.73 30.91 -23.58
C ASN A 520 -2.30 31.84 -22.49
N LYS A 521 -2.90 32.95 -22.88
CA LYS A 521 -3.56 33.89 -21.95
C LYS A 521 -5.02 33.46 -21.74
N ILE A 522 -5.23 32.40 -20.93
CA ILE A 522 -6.56 31.90 -20.66
C ILE A 522 -7.14 32.55 -19.42
N ASP A 523 -8.29 33.20 -19.55
CA ASP A 523 -9.06 33.76 -18.45
C ASP A 523 -9.98 32.74 -17.81
N PHE A 524 -10.65 31.93 -18.64
CA PHE A 524 -11.62 30.98 -18.18
C PHE A 524 -11.64 29.71 -19.04
N LEU A 525 -11.73 28.55 -18.37
CA LEU A 525 -11.91 27.24 -19.00
C LEU A 525 -13.21 26.61 -18.51
N LEU A 526 -14.18 26.39 -19.42
CA LEU A 526 -15.35 25.57 -19.16
C LEU A 526 -15.14 24.19 -19.81
N GLY A 527 -15.02 23.17 -18.98
CA GLY A 527 -14.92 21.77 -19.40
C GLY A 527 -16.24 21.04 -19.18
N LEU A 528 -16.78 20.44 -20.24
CA LEU A 528 -18.00 19.64 -20.22
C LEU A 528 -17.69 18.22 -20.68
N ASP A 529 -18.30 17.23 -20.04
CA ASP A 529 -18.23 15.83 -20.46
C ASP A 529 -19.40 15.04 -19.84
N ILE A 530 -19.92 14.07 -20.57
CA ILE A 530 -20.99 13.19 -20.08
C ILE A 530 -20.46 12.16 -19.07
N SER A 531 -19.15 11.87 -19.13
CA SER A 531 -18.50 10.87 -18.28
C SER A 531 -18.38 11.33 -16.83
N ASN A 532 -18.50 10.39 -15.89
CA ASN A 532 -18.17 10.59 -14.47
C ASN A 532 -16.68 10.94 -14.24
N ASP A 533 -15.83 10.77 -15.25
CA ASP A 533 -14.39 11.10 -15.19
C ASP A 533 -14.10 12.60 -15.18
N ILE A 534 -15.12 13.45 -15.34
CA ILE A 534 -15.01 14.92 -15.31
C ILE A 534 -14.30 15.42 -14.03
N ASN A 535 -14.50 14.74 -12.90
CA ASN A 535 -13.81 15.07 -11.66
C ASN A 535 -12.29 14.82 -11.73
N LYS A 536 -11.85 13.89 -12.59
CA LYS A 536 -10.40 13.66 -12.85
C LYS A 536 -9.81 14.84 -13.62
N ALA A 537 -10.56 15.44 -14.55
CA ALA A 537 -10.15 16.67 -15.24
C ALA A 537 -10.05 17.84 -14.26
N ALA A 538 -11.06 18.04 -13.42
CA ALA A 538 -11.05 19.07 -12.37
C ALA A 538 -9.85 18.89 -11.42
N LYS A 539 -9.56 17.66 -10.97
CA LYS A 539 -8.40 17.34 -10.15
C LYS A 539 -7.09 17.67 -10.85
N ARG A 540 -6.92 17.28 -12.12
CA ARG A 540 -5.72 17.58 -12.91
C ARG A 540 -5.50 19.08 -13.02
N TYR A 541 -6.55 19.86 -13.27
CA TYR A 541 -6.48 21.32 -13.30
C TYR A 541 -6.06 21.89 -11.93
N TYR A 542 -6.70 21.45 -10.85
CA TYR A 542 -6.40 21.89 -9.50
C TYR A 542 -4.93 21.68 -9.12
N LEU A 543 -4.36 20.52 -9.47
CA LEU A 543 -2.97 20.18 -9.18
C LEU A 543 -1.95 21.07 -9.92
N LYS A 544 -2.33 21.72 -11.01
CA LYS A 544 -1.45 22.65 -11.75
C LYS A 544 -1.30 24.01 -11.09
N ASN A 545 -2.04 24.27 -10.00
CA ASN A 545 -1.97 25.54 -9.25
C ASN A 545 -2.01 26.79 -10.14
N ASN A 546 -2.88 26.78 -11.14
CA ASN A 546 -2.99 27.85 -12.12
C ASN A 546 -3.85 29.01 -11.59
N LYS A 547 -3.58 30.23 -12.10
CA LYS A 547 -4.31 31.46 -11.75
C LYS A 547 -5.58 31.67 -12.59
N SER A 548 -5.72 30.98 -13.71
CA SER A 548 -6.92 31.04 -14.55
C SER A 548 -8.13 30.50 -13.80
N LYS A 549 -9.34 30.96 -14.15
CA LYS A 549 -10.57 30.40 -13.61
C LYS A 549 -11.01 29.19 -14.43
N ALA A 550 -11.60 28.18 -13.78
CA ALA A 550 -12.14 27.02 -14.50
C ALA A 550 -13.37 26.47 -13.82
N LEU A 551 -14.21 25.82 -14.62
CA LEU A 551 -15.39 25.09 -14.18
C LEU A 551 -15.48 23.78 -14.97
N PHE A 552 -15.75 22.67 -14.27
CA PHE A 552 -15.86 21.35 -14.86
C PHE A 552 -17.20 20.75 -14.48
N LEU A 553 -18.07 20.44 -15.48
CA LEU A 553 -19.44 20.00 -15.24
C LEU A 553 -19.72 18.71 -16.02
N GLN A 554 -20.34 17.73 -15.33
CA GLN A 554 -20.89 16.57 -16.01
C GLN A 554 -22.10 16.98 -16.82
N TYR A 555 -22.01 16.83 -18.16
CA TYR A 555 -22.93 17.43 -19.08
C TYR A 555 -23.10 16.62 -20.36
N ASP A 556 -24.35 16.39 -20.80
CA ASP A 556 -24.64 15.87 -22.12
C ASP A 556 -24.62 17.03 -23.13
N THR A 557 -23.55 17.15 -23.88
CA THR A 557 -23.33 18.22 -24.85
C THR A 557 -24.19 18.11 -26.12
N SER A 558 -24.99 17.06 -26.26
CA SER A 558 -26.05 17.00 -27.29
C SER A 558 -27.24 17.92 -26.99
N GLN A 559 -27.38 18.37 -25.74
CA GLN A 559 -28.38 19.26 -25.26
C GLN A 559 -27.91 20.71 -25.24
N SER A 560 -28.88 21.67 -25.22
CA SER A 560 -28.53 23.09 -25.13
C SER A 560 -27.80 23.41 -23.84
N ILE A 561 -26.63 24.10 -23.94
CA ILE A 561 -25.89 24.52 -22.75
C ILE A 561 -26.66 25.64 -22.02
N LYS A 562 -27.32 26.54 -22.73
CA LYS A 562 -28.16 27.58 -22.13
C LYS A 562 -29.36 26.93 -21.46
N GLY A 563 -29.56 27.19 -20.17
CA GLY A 563 -30.64 26.61 -19.37
C GLY A 563 -30.29 25.28 -18.70
N GLY A 564 -29.08 24.73 -18.94
CA GLY A 564 -28.57 23.57 -18.21
C GLY A 564 -29.31 22.25 -18.45
N GLU A 565 -29.95 22.10 -19.62
CA GLU A 565 -30.81 20.94 -19.94
C GLU A 565 -29.99 19.63 -20.01
N GLY A 566 -28.71 19.71 -20.35
CA GLY A 566 -27.80 18.58 -20.45
C GLY A 566 -27.07 18.22 -19.14
N CYS A 567 -27.38 18.88 -18.00
CA CYS A 567 -26.74 18.54 -16.72
C CYS A 567 -27.13 17.14 -16.26
N VAL A 568 -26.17 16.28 -16.04
CA VAL A 568 -26.33 14.88 -15.65
C VAL A 568 -25.50 14.52 -14.42
N GLY A 569 -25.72 13.30 -13.88
CA GLY A 569 -24.97 12.77 -12.75
C GLY A 569 -25.43 13.28 -11.39
N ASP A 570 -24.69 12.90 -10.34
CA ASP A 570 -25.07 13.12 -8.92
C ASP A 570 -25.17 14.60 -8.52
N HIS A 571 -24.59 15.50 -9.32
CA HIS A 571 -24.55 16.95 -9.06
C HIS A 571 -25.31 17.77 -10.11
N SER A 572 -26.28 17.16 -10.82
CA SER A 572 -27.01 17.79 -11.91
C SER A 572 -27.68 19.12 -11.52
N ASP A 573 -28.36 19.19 -10.37
CA ASP A 573 -29.04 20.41 -9.89
C ASP A 573 -28.05 21.54 -9.62
N ARG A 574 -26.93 21.24 -8.98
CA ARG A 574 -25.84 22.21 -8.77
C ARG A 574 -25.25 22.67 -10.10
N ASN A 575 -25.00 21.75 -11.02
CA ASN A 575 -24.40 22.04 -12.30
C ASN A 575 -25.32 22.95 -13.13
N LYS A 576 -26.64 22.73 -13.05
CA LYS A 576 -27.64 23.59 -13.66
C LYS A 576 -27.58 25.01 -13.10
N LEU A 577 -27.58 25.17 -11.78
CA LEU A 577 -27.45 26.48 -11.14
C LEU A 577 -26.18 27.21 -11.57
N LEU A 578 -25.04 26.49 -11.72
CA LEU A 578 -23.78 27.09 -12.16
C LEU A 578 -23.83 27.56 -13.62
N ILE A 579 -24.51 26.83 -14.50
CA ILE A 579 -24.74 27.23 -15.88
C ILE A 579 -25.61 28.51 -15.92
N ASP A 580 -26.70 28.54 -15.16
CA ASP A 580 -27.55 29.72 -15.08
C ASP A 580 -26.77 30.97 -14.65
N ILE A 581 -25.94 30.85 -13.61
CA ILE A 581 -25.07 31.95 -13.16
C ILE A 581 -24.08 32.40 -14.24
N LEU A 582 -23.56 31.50 -15.06
CA LEU A 582 -22.64 31.83 -16.16
C LEU A 582 -23.33 32.61 -17.29
N TYR A 583 -24.58 32.33 -17.54
CA TYR A 583 -25.35 32.99 -18.61
C TYR A 583 -26.07 34.28 -18.18
N ASP A 584 -26.28 34.47 -16.89
CA ASP A 584 -26.88 35.69 -16.33
C ASP A 584 -25.87 36.85 -16.15
N ARG A 585 -24.58 36.61 -16.44
CA ARG A 585 -23.50 37.60 -16.42
C ARG A 585 -22.98 37.91 -17.81
#